data_f4015d0b93552c05f93f5f2bd4aff904
#
_entry.id   f4015d0b93552c05f93f5f2bd4aff904
#
_cell.length_a   1.000
_cell.length_b   1.000
_cell.length_c   1.000
_cell.angle_alpha   90.00
_cell.angle_beta   90.00
_cell.angle_gamma   90.00
#
_symmetry.space_group_name_H-M   'P 1'
#
loop_
_entity.id
_entity.type
_entity.pdbx_description
1 polymer ?
#
loop_
_entity_poly.entity_id
_entity_poly.type
_entity_poly.pdbx_seq_one_letter_code
_entity_poly.pdbx_strand_id
1 'polypeptide(L)'
;MRRLRLSATALGLTAALGLFAGTAVADQPTRMEHDLLGDKAVPASAYYGVQTARALENFQISGTPLARYPDLVAGLAVTKLAAARANAAVGALDKKKLAPIERACEAIAKGQYHDQFGVDLYQGGAGTSANMNANEVIANVALEMAGRKKGDYAAIEPHDDLNMSQSTNDAYPTALKVAFIRGNDRLVPETRRLAAAFRAKAAASITILKMGRTELQDAVPMTVGQELHAMAADLEAAAQQLLDAERALYAVNMGGTAIGTGLNAPKPYAARCARELAKLTGKPIVVASDMIAATYSLQGFVVYSAALRNLAVTLSKIASDMILLGSGPRAGL
;
A
#
# COMPACT_ATOMS: atom_id res chain seq x y z
N MET A 1 -22.43 59.01 -53.20
CA MET A 1 -22.58 59.53 -51.81
C MET A 1 -23.90 59.03 -51.24
N ARG A 2 -23.87 58.00 -50.41
CA ARG A 2 -25.02 57.54 -49.63
C ARG A 2 -24.56 57.36 -48.17
N ARG A 3 -25.13 58.18 -47.31
CA ARG A 3 -24.87 58.12 -45.87
C ARG A 3 -25.71 57.00 -45.26
N LEU A 4 -25.06 56.05 -44.63
CA LEU A 4 -25.72 55.08 -43.77
C LEU A 4 -25.87 55.68 -42.34
N ARG A 5 -27.10 55.69 -41.88
CA ARG A 5 -27.46 56.06 -40.51
C ARG A 5 -27.34 54.80 -39.62
N LEU A 6 -26.53 54.82 -38.61
CA LEU A 6 -26.48 53.81 -37.55
C LEU A 6 -27.53 54.19 -36.49
N SER A 7 -28.50 53.34 -36.29
CA SER A 7 -29.41 53.40 -35.15
C SER A 7 -28.80 52.68 -33.95
N ALA A 8 -28.62 53.39 -32.86
CA ALA A 8 -28.19 52.87 -31.57
C ALA A 8 -29.40 52.23 -30.86
N THR A 9 -29.36 50.92 -30.71
CA THR A 9 -30.30 50.20 -29.83
C THR A 9 -29.61 50.00 -28.46
N ALA A 10 -30.12 50.68 -27.45
CA ALA A 10 -29.73 50.54 -26.08
C ALA A 10 -30.18 49.17 -25.54
N LEU A 11 -29.27 48.26 -25.26
CA LEU A 11 -29.53 47.03 -24.51
C LEU A 11 -29.45 47.35 -23.02
N GLY A 12 -30.57 47.31 -22.32
CA GLY A 12 -30.63 47.40 -20.88
C GLY A 12 -30.01 46.16 -20.21
N LEU A 13 -28.93 46.34 -19.49
CA LEU A 13 -28.29 45.30 -18.68
C LEU A 13 -28.98 45.28 -17.31
N THR A 14 -29.96 44.40 -17.13
CA THR A 14 -30.51 44.07 -15.80
C THR A 14 -29.51 43.22 -15.04
N ALA A 15 -28.83 43.82 -14.06
CA ALA A 15 -28.00 43.11 -13.12
C ALA A 15 -28.86 42.29 -12.17
N ALA A 16 -28.93 40.98 -12.42
CA ALA A 16 -29.48 40.04 -11.44
C ALA A 16 -28.40 39.82 -10.34
N LEU A 17 -28.56 40.49 -9.20
CA LEU A 17 -27.88 40.12 -7.98
C LEU A 17 -28.36 38.72 -7.55
N GLY A 18 -27.64 37.69 -7.96
CA GLY A 18 -27.77 36.35 -7.38
C GLY A 18 -27.27 36.39 -5.93
N LEU A 19 -28.21 36.30 -4.99
CA LEU A 19 -27.88 35.95 -3.61
C LEU A 19 -27.23 34.53 -3.67
N PHE A 20 -25.91 34.48 -3.61
CA PHE A 20 -25.24 33.26 -3.18
C PHE A 20 -25.61 33.06 -1.71
N ALA A 21 -26.68 32.32 -1.45
CA ALA A 21 -26.89 31.70 -0.16
C ALA A 21 -25.70 30.74 0.04
N GLY A 22 -24.70 31.20 0.75
CA GLY A 22 -23.66 30.32 1.28
C GLY A 22 -24.36 29.23 2.06
N THR A 23 -24.35 28.00 1.55
CA THR A 23 -24.71 26.84 2.35
C THR A 23 -23.75 26.86 3.53
N ALA A 24 -24.25 27.25 4.71
CA ALA A 24 -23.54 27.07 5.95
C ALA A 24 -23.21 25.56 5.99
N VAL A 25 -21.93 25.23 5.86
CA VAL A 25 -21.44 23.87 6.14
C VAL A 25 -21.80 23.65 7.59
N ALA A 26 -22.80 22.83 7.86
CA ALA A 26 -23.22 22.48 9.21
C ALA A 26 -21.95 22.04 9.96
N ASP A 27 -21.68 22.70 11.07
CA ASP A 27 -20.52 22.40 11.92
C ASP A 27 -20.62 20.92 12.30
N GLN A 28 -19.75 20.08 11.69
CA GLN A 28 -19.82 18.65 11.94
C GLN A 28 -19.47 18.39 13.41
N PRO A 29 -20.23 17.54 14.11
CA PRO A 29 -19.93 17.22 15.50
C PRO A 29 -18.47 16.82 15.64
N THR A 30 -17.78 17.41 16.62
CA THR A 30 -16.39 17.10 16.92
C THR A 30 -16.26 16.45 18.31
N ARG A 31 -15.18 15.73 18.53
CA ARG A 31 -14.71 15.32 19.84
C ARG A 31 -13.36 15.97 20.11
N MET A 32 -13.11 16.35 21.34
CA MET A 32 -11.81 16.88 21.74
C MET A 32 -10.87 15.72 22.07
N GLU A 33 -9.68 15.74 21.51
CA GLU A 33 -8.59 14.84 21.84
C GLU A 33 -7.37 15.64 22.26
N HIS A 34 -6.51 15.05 23.06
CA HIS A 34 -5.35 15.68 23.66
C HIS A 34 -4.06 14.92 23.32
N ASP A 35 -2.99 15.64 23.01
CA ASP A 35 -1.63 15.13 22.94
C ASP A 35 -0.64 16.10 23.59
N LEU A 36 0.66 15.83 23.51
CA LEU A 36 1.70 16.70 24.10
C LEU A 36 1.73 18.12 23.50
N LEU A 37 1.08 18.35 22.37
CA LEU A 37 0.95 19.66 21.73
C LEU A 37 -0.33 20.39 22.13
N GLY A 38 -1.17 19.79 22.96
CA GLY A 38 -2.41 20.34 23.48
C GLY A 38 -3.68 19.76 22.82
N ASP A 39 -4.79 20.41 23.13
CA ASP A 39 -6.11 19.99 22.67
C ASP A 39 -6.34 20.23 21.18
N LYS A 40 -7.07 19.33 20.54
CA LYS A 40 -7.49 19.45 19.15
C LYS A 40 -8.86 18.83 18.92
N ALA A 41 -9.72 19.57 18.20
CA ALA A 41 -10.99 19.05 17.74
C ALA A 41 -10.77 18.07 16.57
N VAL A 42 -11.34 16.87 16.69
CA VAL A 42 -11.36 15.82 15.68
C VAL A 42 -12.81 15.52 15.30
N PRO A 43 -13.17 15.33 14.01
CA PRO A 43 -14.54 14.99 13.65
C PRO A 43 -15.06 13.77 14.45
N ALA A 44 -16.23 13.86 15.04
CA ALA A 44 -16.79 12.79 15.86
C ALA A 44 -17.00 11.48 15.09
N SER A 45 -17.25 11.59 13.78
CA SER A 45 -17.39 10.44 12.87
C SER A 45 -16.07 9.74 12.55
N ALA A 46 -14.92 10.46 12.58
CA ALA A 46 -13.62 9.92 12.22
C ALA A 46 -13.15 8.83 13.17
N TYR A 47 -12.46 7.83 12.65
CA TYR A 47 -11.74 6.81 13.44
C TYR A 47 -10.28 7.18 13.69
N TYR A 48 -9.72 8.11 12.93
CA TYR A 48 -8.42 8.67 13.26
C TYR A 48 -8.53 9.64 14.45
N GLY A 49 -7.40 9.96 15.06
CA GLY A 49 -7.31 10.83 16.24
C GLY A 49 -6.48 12.08 15.99
N VAL A 50 -6.01 12.67 17.09
CA VAL A 50 -5.31 13.96 17.10
C VAL A 50 -4.01 13.97 16.31
N GLN A 51 -3.22 12.90 16.34
CA GLN A 51 -1.94 12.81 15.62
C GLN A 51 -2.17 12.82 14.11
N THR A 52 -3.16 12.06 13.64
CA THR A 52 -3.58 12.05 12.24
C THR A 52 -4.15 13.39 11.82
N ALA A 53 -5.00 14.02 12.65
CA ALA A 53 -5.57 15.34 12.36
C ALA A 53 -4.47 16.39 12.14
N ARG A 54 -3.41 16.38 12.98
CA ARG A 54 -2.25 17.27 12.79
C ARG A 54 -1.47 16.93 11.51
N ALA A 55 -1.29 15.64 11.22
CA ALA A 55 -0.58 15.22 10.00
C ALA A 55 -1.32 15.62 8.73
N LEU A 56 -2.64 15.54 8.72
CA LEU A 56 -3.48 16.00 7.59
C LEU A 56 -3.35 17.50 7.32
N GLU A 57 -3.11 18.30 8.36
CA GLU A 57 -2.85 19.75 8.22
C GLU A 57 -1.43 20.05 7.78
N ASN A 58 -0.44 19.30 8.31
CA ASN A 58 0.98 19.60 8.10
C ASN A 58 1.53 19.05 6.78
N PHE A 59 1.03 17.91 6.29
CA PHE A 59 1.61 17.20 5.16
C PHE A 59 0.60 17.06 4.02
N GLN A 60 0.63 18.01 3.10
CA GLN A 60 -0.14 18.04 1.86
C GLN A 60 0.83 18.13 0.68
N ILE A 61 1.64 17.08 0.48
CA ILE A 61 2.81 17.12 -0.41
C ILE A 61 2.47 16.50 -1.76
N SER A 62 1.99 15.24 -1.80
CA SER A 62 1.67 14.53 -3.04
C SER A 62 0.20 14.56 -3.41
N GLY A 63 -0.69 14.87 -2.48
CA GLY A 63 -2.14 14.74 -2.63
C GLY A 63 -2.60 13.28 -2.74
N THR A 64 -1.73 12.31 -2.43
CA THR A 64 -2.03 10.88 -2.51
C THR A 64 -2.14 10.30 -1.10
N PRO A 65 -3.35 10.01 -0.60
CA PRO A 65 -3.53 9.45 0.73
C PRO A 65 -3.14 7.96 0.77
N LEU A 66 -2.74 7.48 1.95
CA LEU A 66 -2.45 6.05 2.20
C LEU A 66 -3.58 5.12 1.77
N ALA A 67 -4.83 5.55 1.89
CA ALA A 67 -6.02 4.81 1.46
C ALA A 67 -5.96 4.34 -0.01
N ARG A 68 -5.17 5.00 -0.87
CA ARG A 68 -4.93 4.57 -2.26
C ARG A 68 -4.10 3.29 -2.37
N TYR A 69 -3.47 2.86 -1.30
CA TYR A 69 -2.62 1.68 -1.24
C TYR A 69 -3.18 0.65 -0.25
N PRO A 70 -4.25 -0.08 -0.63
CA PRO A 70 -4.97 -0.97 0.29
C PRO A 70 -4.08 -2.07 0.89
N ASP A 71 -3.05 -2.53 0.17
CA ASP A 71 -2.12 -3.49 0.72
C ASP A 71 -1.22 -2.89 1.80
N LEU A 72 -0.88 -1.60 1.72
CA LEU A 72 -0.12 -0.94 2.77
C LEU A 72 -0.96 -0.76 4.03
N VAL A 73 -2.23 -0.34 3.89
CA VAL A 73 -3.17 -0.26 5.01
C VAL A 73 -3.35 -1.64 5.67
N ALA A 74 -3.57 -2.68 4.86
CA ALA A 74 -3.65 -4.05 5.36
C ALA A 74 -2.33 -4.53 5.99
N GLY A 75 -1.18 -4.14 5.42
CA GLY A 75 0.15 -4.43 5.96
C GLY A 75 0.37 -3.80 7.34
N LEU A 76 -0.07 -2.55 7.52
CA LEU A 76 -0.07 -1.90 8.84
C LEU A 76 -0.95 -2.67 9.82
N ALA A 77 -2.17 -3.02 9.45
CA ALA A 77 -3.09 -3.76 10.33
C ALA A 77 -2.54 -5.14 10.72
N VAL A 78 -1.99 -5.90 9.76
CA VAL A 78 -1.36 -7.21 10.02
C VAL A 78 -0.15 -7.08 10.94
N THR A 79 0.68 -6.04 10.75
CA THR A 79 1.84 -5.78 11.61
C THR A 79 1.41 -5.44 13.04
N LYS A 80 0.38 -4.59 13.20
CA LYS A 80 -0.17 -4.25 14.52
C LYS A 80 -0.85 -5.44 15.20
N LEU A 81 -1.53 -6.30 14.45
CA LEU A 81 -2.09 -7.55 14.96
C LEU A 81 -1.00 -8.48 15.51
N ALA A 82 0.07 -8.69 14.76
CA ALA A 82 1.20 -9.51 15.19
C ALA A 82 1.87 -8.94 16.44
N ALA A 83 2.04 -7.61 16.49
CA ALA A 83 2.61 -6.90 17.63
C ALA A 83 1.72 -7.04 18.89
N ALA A 84 0.41 -6.84 18.76
CA ALA A 84 -0.53 -6.98 19.87
C ALA A 84 -0.53 -8.40 20.44
N ARG A 85 -0.57 -9.43 19.60
CA ARG A 85 -0.46 -10.84 20.00
C ARG A 85 0.86 -11.14 20.72
N ALA A 86 1.96 -10.62 20.19
CA ALA A 86 3.27 -10.79 20.80
C ALA A 86 3.36 -10.10 22.17
N ASN A 87 2.87 -8.87 22.30
CA ASN A 87 2.85 -8.12 23.55
C ASN A 87 1.95 -8.80 24.61
N ALA A 88 0.77 -9.29 24.23
CA ALA A 88 -0.08 -10.05 25.15
C ALA A 88 0.58 -11.37 25.60
N ALA A 89 1.31 -12.04 24.69
CA ALA A 89 2.00 -13.30 25.01
C ALA A 89 3.23 -13.12 25.91
N VAL A 90 3.85 -11.92 25.94
CA VAL A 90 4.96 -11.60 26.86
C VAL A 90 4.45 -10.89 28.14
N GLY A 91 3.14 -10.65 28.26
CA GLY A 91 2.52 -10.00 29.42
C GLY A 91 2.66 -8.48 29.44
N ALA A 92 3.08 -7.86 28.34
CA ALA A 92 3.19 -6.41 28.24
C ALA A 92 1.81 -5.77 27.97
N LEU A 93 1.01 -6.34 27.06
CA LEU A 93 -0.36 -5.89 26.80
C LEU A 93 -1.37 -6.65 27.67
N ASP A 94 -2.31 -5.94 28.30
CA ASP A 94 -3.42 -6.58 29.02
C ASP A 94 -4.24 -7.45 28.06
N LYS A 95 -4.41 -8.72 28.43
CA LYS A 95 -5.17 -9.70 27.63
C LYS A 95 -6.62 -9.28 27.37
N LYS A 96 -7.21 -8.45 28.26
CA LYS A 96 -8.58 -7.93 28.07
C LYS A 96 -8.69 -6.99 26.87
N LYS A 97 -7.60 -6.30 26.52
CA LYS A 97 -7.53 -5.39 25.35
C LYS A 97 -7.28 -6.14 24.04
N LEU A 98 -6.74 -7.36 24.08
CA LEU A 98 -6.31 -8.09 22.89
C LEU A 98 -7.48 -8.39 21.94
N ALA A 99 -8.56 -8.97 22.43
CA ALA A 99 -9.67 -9.42 21.59
C ALA A 99 -10.32 -8.31 20.74
N PRO A 100 -10.63 -7.11 21.27
CA PRO A 100 -11.13 -6.01 20.45
C PRO A 100 -10.07 -5.49 19.46
N ILE A 101 -8.78 -5.43 19.85
CA ILE A 101 -7.69 -5.03 18.96
C ILE A 101 -7.54 -6.03 17.78
N GLU A 102 -7.59 -7.33 18.04
CA GLU A 102 -7.55 -8.36 16.99
C GLU A 102 -8.68 -8.17 15.99
N ARG A 103 -9.93 -8.04 16.45
CA ARG A 103 -11.08 -7.83 15.56
C ARG A 103 -10.93 -6.57 14.71
N ALA A 104 -10.46 -5.47 15.31
CA ALA A 104 -10.22 -4.23 14.59
C ALA A 104 -9.15 -4.40 13.50
N CYS A 105 -8.01 -5.00 13.85
CA CYS A 105 -6.94 -5.27 12.88
C CYS A 105 -7.41 -6.19 11.75
N GLU A 106 -8.17 -7.24 12.06
CA GLU A 106 -8.70 -8.17 11.06
C GLU A 106 -9.71 -7.49 10.12
N ALA A 107 -10.57 -6.61 10.64
CA ALA A 107 -11.52 -5.85 9.83
C ALA A 107 -10.79 -4.93 8.84
N ILE A 108 -9.77 -4.20 9.33
CA ILE A 108 -8.95 -3.31 8.49
C ILE A 108 -8.15 -4.12 7.45
N ALA A 109 -7.54 -5.24 7.85
CA ALA A 109 -6.80 -6.10 6.92
C ALA A 109 -7.68 -6.68 5.80
N LYS A 110 -9.00 -6.79 6.03
CA LYS A 110 -10.02 -7.21 5.04
C LYS A 110 -10.59 -6.04 4.21
N GLY A 111 -10.10 -4.83 4.37
CA GLY A 111 -10.49 -3.67 3.56
C GLY A 111 -11.50 -2.72 4.19
N GLN A 112 -11.95 -2.95 5.44
CA GLN A 112 -12.82 -2.01 6.14
C GLN A 112 -12.04 -0.82 6.67
N TYR A 113 -12.69 0.34 6.80
CA TYR A 113 -12.10 1.58 7.35
C TYR A 113 -10.89 2.14 6.58
N HIS A 114 -10.62 1.71 5.35
CA HIS A 114 -9.48 2.19 4.57
C HIS A 114 -9.58 3.68 4.27
N ASP A 115 -10.78 4.23 4.14
CA ASP A 115 -11.07 5.66 3.99
C ASP A 115 -10.58 6.52 5.16
N GLN A 116 -10.31 5.91 6.32
CA GLN A 116 -9.76 6.58 7.51
C GLN A 116 -8.24 6.78 7.48
N PHE A 117 -7.56 6.25 6.45
CA PHE A 117 -6.12 6.39 6.25
C PHE A 117 -5.82 7.55 5.29
N GLY A 118 -6.13 8.77 5.77
CA GLY A 118 -6.08 9.98 4.95
C GLY A 118 -4.71 10.66 4.85
N VAL A 119 -3.71 10.27 5.66
CA VAL A 119 -2.40 10.93 5.63
C VAL A 119 -1.73 10.79 4.27
N ASP A 120 -1.02 11.86 3.85
CA ASP A 120 -0.27 11.86 2.58
C ASP A 120 0.81 10.76 2.59
N LEU A 121 1.05 10.17 1.43
CA LEU A 121 2.08 9.15 1.26
C LEU A 121 3.48 9.70 1.59
N TYR A 122 3.73 10.97 1.27
CA TYR A 122 4.92 11.71 1.68
C TYR A 122 4.65 12.51 2.94
N GLN A 123 5.36 12.21 4.00
CA GLN A 123 5.14 12.75 5.34
C GLN A 123 6.45 12.87 6.12
N GLY A 124 6.47 13.63 7.19
CA GLY A 124 7.61 13.72 8.10
C GLY A 124 7.80 12.45 8.95
N GLY A 125 9.01 12.29 9.51
CA GLY A 125 9.32 11.21 10.45
C GLY A 125 9.41 9.82 9.83
N ALA A 126 9.70 9.71 8.55
CA ALA A 126 9.92 8.43 7.86
C ALA A 126 8.78 7.40 8.06
N GLY A 127 7.53 7.85 7.95
CA GLY A 127 6.35 7.01 8.12
C GLY A 127 5.65 7.15 9.49
N THR A 128 6.06 8.09 10.32
CA THR A 128 5.47 8.28 11.66
C THR A 128 3.99 8.61 11.59
N SER A 129 3.57 9.49 10.69
CA SER A 129 2.16 9.84 10.52
C SER A 129 1.32 8.63 10.09
N ALA A 130 1.84 7.78 9.20
CA ALA A 130 1.18 6.53 8.80
C ALA A 130 1.07 5.54 9.96
N ASN A 131 2.14 5.38 10.75
CA ASN A 131 2.14 4.51 11.91
C ASN A 131 1.12 4.98 12.96
N MET A 132 1.10 6.29 13.27
CA MET A 132 0.14 6.85 14.22
C MET A 132 -1.29 6.80 13.69
N ASN A 133 -1.53 7.05 12.39
CA ASN A 133 -2.84 6.88 11.78
C ASN A 133 -3.37 5.45 11.97
N ALA A 134 -2.52 4.44 11.75
CA ALA A 134 -2.91 3.05 12.00
C ALA A 134 -3.23 2.80 13.47
N ASN A 135 -2.40 3.30 14.40
CA ASN A 135 -2.65 3.16 15.85
C ASN A 135 -4.00 3.75 16.25
N GLU A 136 -4.28 4.99 15.83
CA GLU A 136 -5.50 5.70 16.18
C GLU A 136 -6.74 5.05 15.58
N VAL A 137 -6.70 4.68 14.30
CA VAL A 137 -7.83 4.02 13.64
C VAL A 137 -8.10 2.66 14.29
N ILE A 138 -7.08 1.84 14.53
CA ILE A 138 -7.24 0.54 15.18
C ILE A 138 -7.79 0.70 16.59
N ALA A 139 -7.27 1.67 17.39
CA ALA A 139 -7.74 1.93 18.74
C ALA A 139 -9.23 2.31 18.75
N ASN A 140 -9.64 3.25 17.90
CA ASN A 140 -11.04 3.71 17.86
C ASN A 140 -12.01 2.64 17.32
N VAL A 141 -11.59 1.85 16.33
CA VAL A 141 -12.38 0.68 15.87
C VAL A 141 -12.51 -0.36 16.99
N ALA A 142 -11.41 -0.65 17.71
CA ALA A 142 -11.42 -1.59 18.83
C ALA A 142 -12.31 -1.09 19.99
N LEU A 143 -12.27 0.19 20.31
CA LEU A 143 -13.14 0.83 21.31
C LEU A 143 -14.61 0.65 20.95
N GLU A 144 -14.99 0.97 19.71
CA GLU A 144 -16.38 0.81 19.26
C GLU A 144 -16.83 -0.65 19.29
N MET A 145 -15.98 -1.59 18.82
CA MET A 145 -16.25 -3.04 18.89
C MET A 145 -16.32 -3.58 20.33
N ALA A 146 -15.75 -2.85 21.29
CA ALA A 146 -15.89 -3.11 22.74
C ALA A 146 -17.08 -2.40 23.39
N GLY A 147 -17.95 -1.74 22.61
CA GLY A 147 -19.11 -0.99 23.10
C GLY A 147 -18.75 0.34 23.77
N ARG A 148 -17.58 0.89 23.49
CA ARG A 148 -17.08 2.16 24.02
C ARG A 148 -17.15 3.28 22.99
N LYS A 149 -17.00 4.52 23.44
CA LYS A 149 -16.93 5.68 22.55
C LYS A 149 -15.53 5.81 21.95
N LYS A 150 -15.46 6.32 20.71
CA LYS A 150 -14.21 6.75 20.11
C LYS A 150 -13.55 7.82 20.99
N GLY A 151 -12.22 7.74 21.17
CA GLY A 151 -11.48 8.64 22.07
C GLY A 151 -11.47 8.22 23.55
N ASP A 152 -12.10 7.08 23.92
CA ASP A 152 -11.99 6.53 25.29
C ASP A 152 -10.63 5.83 25.50
N TYR A 153 -9.57 6.60 25.36
CA TYR A 153 -8.18 6.10 25.39
C TYR A 153 -7.72 5.60 26.75
N ALA A 154 -8.51 5.85 27.81
CA ALA A 154 -8.30 5.18 29.11
C ALA A 154 -8.49 3.65 29.01
N ALA A 155 -9.28 3.19 28.04
CA ALA A 155 -9.54 1.77 27.83
C ALA A 155 -8.60 1.12 26.80
N ILE A 156 -8.38 1.75 25.62
CA ILE A 156 -7.44 1.31 24.59
C ILE A 156 -6.76 2.56 24.04
N GLU A 157 -5.46 2.66 24.24
CA GLU A 157 -4.68 3.85 23.90
C GLU A 157 -3.85 3.63 22.64
N PRO A 158 -3.85 4.58 21.66
CA PRO A 158 -3.14 4.43 20.39
C PRO A 158 -1.63 4.28 20.51
N HIS A 159 -0.98 4.99 21.46
CA HIS A 159 0.47 4.93 21.62
C HIS A 159 0.88 3.81 22.60
N ASP A 160 0.30 3.79 23.80
CA ASP A 160 0.77 2.89 24.86
C ASP A 160 0.32 1.43 24.66
N ASP A 161 -0.82 1.19 23.98
CA ASP A 161 -1.29 -0.16 23.71
C ASP A 161 -0.93 -0.61 22.26
N LEU A 162 -1.26 0.21 21.23
CA LEU A 162 -1.08 -0.19 19.83
C LEU A 162 0.34 -0.02 19.33
N ASN A 163 1.14 0.87 19.93
CA ASN A 163 2.56 1.04 19.59
C ASN A 163 3.50 0.42 20.64
N MET A 164 2.97 -0.32 21.58
CA MET A 164 3.75 -0.99 22.64
C MET A 164 4.89 -1.84 22.05
N SER A 165 6.10 -1.72 22.63
CA SER A 165 7.30 -2.43 22.17
C SER A 165 7.73 -2.14 20.73
N GLN A 166 7.28 -1.04 20.15
CA GLN A 166 7.51 -0.65 18.76
C GLN A 166 8.11 0.74 18.65
N SER A 167 8.72 0.98 17.50
CA SER A 167 8.98 2.30 16.93
C SER A 167 8.35 2.34 15.53
N THR A 168 8.13 3.53 14.98
CA THR A 168 7.84 3.65 13.54
C THR A 168 8.95 2.99 12.71
N ASN A 169 10.20 3.04 13.20
CA ASN A 169 11.38 2.55 12.49
C ASN A 169 11.42 1.02 12.32
N ASP A 170 10.64 0.27 13.10
CA ASP A 170 10.48 -1.17 12.91
C ASP A 170 9.08 -1.54 12.36
N ALA A 171 8.02 -0.89 12.83
CA ALA A 171 6.65 -1.19 12.43
C ALA A 171 6.34 -0.80 10.97
N TYR A 172 6.75 0.39 10.53
CA TYR A 172 6.45 0.89 9.18
C TYR A 172 7.16 0.10 8.07
N PRO A 173 8.49 -0.12 8.11
CA PRO A 173 9.15 -0.93 7.09
C PRO A 173 8.68 -2.38 7.09
N THR A 174 8.31 -2.95 8.24
CA THR A 174 7.69 -4.28 8.30
C THR A 174 6.32 -4.29 7.62
N ALA A 175 5.47 -3.28 7.83
CA ALA A 175 4.20 -3.15 7.15
C ALA A 175 4.36 -3.01 5.62
N LEU A 176 5.37 -2.27 5.14
CA LEU A 176 5.72 -2.19 3.73
C LEU A 176 6.13 -3.55 3.16
N LYS A 177 6.95 -4.34 3.88
CA LYS A 177 7.32 -5.70 3.46
C LYS A 177 6.09 -6.60 3.34
N VAL A 178 5.19 -6.56 4.33
CA VAL A 178 3.92 -7.30 4.28
C VAL A 178 3.06 -6.85 3.09
N ALA A 179 3.00 -5.55 2.81
CA ALA A 179 2.25 -5.01 1.66
C ALA A 179 2.79 -5.53 0.32
N PHE A 180 4.11 -5.55 0.13
CA PHE A 180 4.73 -6.09 -1.07
C PHE A 180 4.51 -7.59 -1.23
N ILE A 181 4.60 -8.36 -0.16
CA ILE A 181 4.28 -9.80 -0.15
C ILE A 181 2.83 -10.02 -0.61
N ARG A 182 1.86 -9.28 -0.06
CA ARG A 182 0.44 -9.36 -0.45
C ARG A 182 0.22 -9.00 -1.93
N GLY A 183 0.92 -7.98 -2.42
CA GLY A 183 0.91 -7.61 -3.83
C GLY A 183 1.48 -8.72 -4.71
N ASN A 184 2.60 -9.31 -4.29
CA ASN A 184 3.27 -10.38 -5.02
C ASN A 184 2.42 -11.66 -5.09
N ASP A 185 1.68 -12.00 -4.03
CA ASP A 185 0.75 -13.14 -3.99
C ASP A 185 -0.36 -13.05 -5.06
N ARG A 186 -0.65 -11.85 -5.57
CA ARG A 186 -1.57 -11.63 -6.69
C ARG A 186 -0.85 -11.50 -8.03
N LEU A 187 0.29 -10.81 -8.06
CA LEU A 187 1.02 -10.54 -9.30
C LEU A 187 1.61 -11.80 -9.93
N VAL A 188 2.21 -12.68 -9.13
CA VAL A 188 2.85 -13.90 -9.65
C VAL A 188 1.84 -14.84 -10.32
N PRO A 189 0.67 -15.17 -9.73
CA PRO A 189 -0.36 -15.96 -10.42
C PRO A 189 -0.84 -15.33 -11.73
N GLU A 190 -1.03 -14.01 -11.77
CA GLU A 190 -1.46 -13.33 -13.00
C GLU A 190 -0.37 -13.35 -14.08
N THR A 191 0.89 -13.19 -13.71
CA THR A 191 2.02 -13.33 -14.65
C THR A 191 2.08 -14.75 -15.22
N ARG A 192 1.91 -15.77 -14.36
CA ARG A 192 1.84 -17.18 -14.80
C ARG A 192 0.62 -17.47 -15.67
N ARG A 193 -0.54 -16.88 -15.37
CA ARG A 193 -1.74 -17.00 -16.19
C ARG A 193 -1.52 -16.42 -17.58
N LEU A 194 -0.84 -15.27 -17.68
CA LEU A 194 -0.46 -14.70 -18.98
C LEU A 194 0.52 -15.61 -19.73
N ALA A 195 1.55 -16.15 -19.07
CA ALA A 195 2.49 -17.10 -19.67
C ALA A 195 1.76 -18.34 -20.21
N ALA A 196 0.80 -18.90 -19.46
CA ALA A 196 0.00 -20.04 -19.91
C ALA A 196 -0.85 -19.71 -21.15
N ALA A 197 -1.38 -18.48 -21.24
CA ALA A 197 -2.12 -18.06 -22.44
C ALA A 197 -1.20 -17.99 -23.68
N PHE A 198 0.03 -17.50 -23.53
CA PHE A 198 1.04 -17.55 -24.60
C PHE A 198 1.40 -19.00 -24.95
N ARG A 199 1.58 -19.90 -23.99
CA ARG A 199 1.81 -21.34 -24.25
C ARG A 199 0.70 -21.96 -25.09
N ALA A 200 -0.56 -21.69 -24.73
CA ALA A 200 -1.71 -22.22 -25.47
C ALA A 200 -1.75 -21.70 -26.92
N LYS A 201 -1.50 -20.41 -27.12
CA LYS A 201 -1.40 -19.82 -28.46
C LYS A 201 -0.19 -20.34 -29.24
N ALA A 202 0.94 -20.55 -28.60
CA ALA A 202 2.14 -21.13 -29.21
C ALA A 202 1.85 -22.53 -29.75
N ALA A 203 1.19 -23.39 -28.97
CA ALA A 203 0.81 -24.74 -29.40
C ALA A 203 -0.14 -24.70 -30.61
N ALA A 204 -1.14 -23.82 -30.61
CA ALA A 204 -2.08 -23.65 -31.72
C ALA A 204 -1.44 -23.08 -33.01
N SER A 205 -0.28 -22.45 -32.91
CA SER A 205 0.41 -21.76 -34.02
C SER A 205 1.76 -22.40 -34.39
N ILE A 206 2.04 -23.62 -33.91
CA ILE A 206 3.34 -24.25 -34.06
C ILE A 206 3.69 -24.57 -35.54
N THR A 207 2.69 -24.76 -36.37
CA THR A 207 2.87 -25.04 -37.83
C THR A 207 2.79 -23.81 -38.69
N ILE A 208 2.52 -22.62 -38.16
CA ILE A 208 2.40 -21.40 -38.91
C ILE A 208 3.81 -20.85 -39.16
N LEU A 209 4.29 -20.96 -40.39
CA LEU A 209 5.60 -20.44 -40.80
C LEU A 209 5.59 -18.92 -40.86
N LYS A 210 6.67 -18.32 -40.42
CA LYS A 210 6.97 -16.91 -40.55
C LYS A 210 8.47 -16.69 -40.82
N MET A 211 8.84 -15.49 -41.28
CA MET A 211 10.22 -15.07 -41.27
C MET A 211 10.63 -14.57 -39.89
N GLY A 212 11.65 -15.19 -39.30
CA GLY A 212 12.33 -14.65 -38.10
C GLY A 212 13.16 -13.44 -38.52
N ARG A 213 13.16 -12.40 -37.72
CA ARG A 213 13.83 -11.13 -37.98
C ARG A 213 14.82 -10.78 -36.89
N THR A 214 15.94 -10.19 -37.32
CA THR A 214 16.92 -9.52 -36.48
C THR A 214 17.10 -8.09 -36.98
N GLU A 215 17.11 -7.11 -36.07
CA GLU A 215 17.22 -5.69 -36.42
C GLU A 215 16.17 -5.26 -37.49
N LEU A 216 14.96 -5.83 -37.41
CA LEU A 216 13.85 -5.67 -38.34
C LEU A 216 14.13 -6.20 -39.79
N GLN A 217 15.25 -6.89 -40.02
CA GLN A 217 15.60 -7.51 -41.29
C GLN A 217 15.27 -9.00 -41.30
N ASP A 218 14.89 -9.52 -42.47
CA ASP A 218 14.66 -10.95 -42.65
C ASP A 218 15.93 -11.74 -42.35
N ALA A 219 15.81 -12.79 -41.53
CA ALA A 219 16.93 -13.64 -41.15
C ALA A 219 16.69 -15.09 -41.60
N VAL A 220 15.97 -15.87 -40.80
CA VAL A 220 15.74 -17.29 -41.07
C VAL A 220 14.28 -17.67 -40.79
N PRO A 221 13.76 -18.75 -41.42
CA PRO A 221 12.42 -19.24 -41.15
C PRO A 221 12.28 -19.71 -39.68
N MET A 222 11.14 -19.39 -39.12
CA MET A 222 10.68 -19.89 -37.81
C MET A 222 9.16 -20.05 -37.84
N THR A 223 8.56 -20.42 -36.73
CA THR A 223 7.10 -20.47 -36.60
C THR A 223 6.59 -19.41 -35.61
N VAL A 224 5.35 -18.96 -35.82
CA VAL A 224 4.64 -18.10 -34.87
C VAL A 224 4.60 -18.76 -33.48
N GLY A 225 4.40 -20.09 -33.45
CA GLY A 225 4.40 -20.84 -32.20
C GLY A 225 5.72 -20.77 -31.44
N GLN A 226 6.87 -20.83 -32.12
CA GLN A 226 8.18 -20.69 -31.49
C GLN A 226 8.38 -19.30 -30.85
N GLU A 227 7.95 -18.24 -31.51
CA GLU A 227 8.04 -16.87 -30.99
C GLU A 227 7.17 -16.69 -29.76
N LEU A 228 5.90 -17.11 -29.80
CA LEU A 228 4.99 -17.04 -28.64
C LEU A 228 5.44 -17.93 -27.48
N HIS A 229 6.10 -19.06 -27.77
CA HIS A 229 6.69 -19.93 -26.75
C HIS A 229 7.85 -19.23 -26.01
N ALA A 230 8.69 -18.47 -26.72
CA ALA A 230 9.76 -17.69 -26.11
C ALA A 230 9.21 -16.59 -25.18
N MET A 231 8.16 -15.87 -25.61
CA MET A 231 7.48 -14.87 -24.78
C MET A 231 6.91 -15.48 -23.48
N ALA A 232 6.35 -16.70 -23.55
CA ALA A 232 5.89 -17.41 -22.38
C ALA A 232 7.04 -17.78 -21.43
N ALA A 233 8.17 -18.23 -21.97
CA ALA A 233 9.35 -18.57 -21.18
C ALA A 233 9.92 -17.37 -20.41
N ASP A 234 9.97 -16.19 -21.03
CA ASP A 234 10.41 -14.95 -20.39
C ASP A 234 9.48 -14.55 -19.24
N LEU A 235 8.16 -14.69 -19.41
CA LEU A 235 7.17 -14.40 -18.36
C LEU A 235 7.28 -15.39 -17.19
N GLU A 236 7.51 -16.67 -17.47
CA GLU A 236 7.75 -17.69 -16.45
C GLU A 236 9.02 -17.40 -15.64
N ALA A 237 10.11 -17.00 -16.32
CA ALA A 237 11.34 -16.59 -15.70
C ALA A 237 11.16 -15.33 -14.82
N ALA A 238 10.43 -14.33 -15.30
CA ALA A 238 10.11 -13.13 -14.55
C ALA A 238 9.25 -13.44 -13.31
N ALA A 239 8.27 -14.32 -13.42
CA ALA A 239 7.46 -14.78 -12.28
C ALA A 239 8.32 -15.49 -11.22
N GLN A 240 9.30 -16.30 -11.64
CA GLN A 240 10.24 -16.94 -10.71
C GLN A 240 11.17 -15.94 -10.04
N GLN A 241 11.67 -14.93 -10.76
CA GLN A 241 12.49 -13.85 -10.20
C GLN A 241 11.72 -13.05 -9.13
N LEU A 242 10.42 -12.80 -9.31
CA LEU A 242 9.59 -12.16 -8.28
C LEU A 242 9.51 -12.99 -7.00
N LEU A 243 9.35 -14.32 -7.10
CA LEU A 243 9.34 -15.21 -5.93
C LEU A 243 10.69 -15.26 -5.22
N ASP A 244 11.78 -15.26 -5.97
CA ASP A 244 13.12 -15.27 -5.39
C ASP A 244 13.45 -13.93 -4.72
N ALA A 245 13.05 -12.81 -5.33
CA ALA A 245 13.22 -11.48 -4.77
C ALA A 245 12.37 -11.23 -3.51
N GLU A 246 11.18 -11.84 -3.43
CA GLU A 246 10.31 -11.76 -2.25
C GLU A 246 11.01 -12.26 -0.98
N ARG A 247 11.91 -13.23 -1.09
CA ARG A 247 12.67 -13.78 0.05
C ARG A 247 13.47 -12.72 0.80
N ALA A 248 13.91 -11.67 0.11
CA ALA A 248 14.60 -10.53 0.72
C ALA A 248 13.70 -9.68 1.65
N LEU A 249 12.37 -9.86 1.58
CA LEU A 249 11.40 -9.18 2.43
C LEU A 249 11.09 -9.95 3.73
N TYR A 250 11.51 -11.21 3.87
CA TYR A 250 11.13 -12.05 5.01
C TYR A 250 11.87 -11.74 6.30
N ALA A 251 13.05 -11.16 6.23
CA ALA A 251 13.76 -10.69 7.41
C ALA A 251 13.22 -9.32 7.86
N VAL A 252 12.63 -9.26 9.05
CA VAL A 252 12.03 -8.04 9.62
C VAL A 252 12.81 -7.56 10.83
N ASN A 253 12.73 -6.26 11.11
CA ASN A 253 13.37 -5.63 12.26
C ASN A 253 12.40 -5.34 13.42
N MET A 254 11.21 -5.99 13.45
CA MET A 254 10.26 -5.84 14.56
C MET A 254 10.87 -6.23 15.89
N GLY A 255 10.76 -5.32 16.86
CA GLY A 255 11.41 -5.42 18.16
C GLY A 255 12.80 -4.80 18.22
N GLY A 256 13.32 -4.30 17.09
CA GLY A 256 14.54 -3.47 17.07
C GLY A 256 14.31 -2.07 17.63
N THR A 257 13.06 -1.66 17.68
CA THR A 257 12.61 -0.33 18.14
C THR A 257 13.29 0.82 17.35
N ALA A 258 13.78 1.84 18.02
CA ALA A 258 14.23 3.07 17.37
C ALA A 258 15.42 2.87 16.40
N ILE A 259 16.43 2.07 16.78
CA ILE A 259 17.70 1.93 16.04
C ILE A 259 18.19 0.47 15.91
N GLY A 260 17.35 -0.50 16.25
CA GLY A 260 17.73 -1.91 16.16
C GLY A 260 18.30 -2.53 17.45
N THR A 261 18.42 -1.77 18.52
CA THR A 261 18.96 -2.25 19.81
C THR A 261 17.93 -2.95 20.69
N GLY A 262 16.63 -2.82 20.36
CA GLY A 262 15.54 -3.42 21.13
C GLY A 262 15.24 -2.73 22.46
N LEU A 263 15.69 -1.48 22.64
CA LEU A 263 15.40 -0.71 23.84
C LEU A 263 13.86 -0.55 23.98
N ASN A 264 13.34 -0.74 25.21
CA ASN A 264 11.93 -0.72 25.56
C ASN A 264 11.07 -1.87 24.99
N ALA A 265 11.68 -2.91 24.40
CA ALA A 265 10.97 -4.13 24.01
C ALA A 265 11.41 -5.31 24.93
N PRO A 266 10.47 -6.11 25.48
CA PRO A 266 10.83 -7.33 26.20
C PRO A 266 11.61 -8.30 25.31
N LYS A 267 12.65 -8.94 25.83
CA LYS A 267 13.51 -9.85 25.04
C LYS A 267 12.79 -10.87 24.16
N PRO A 268 11.68 -11.54 24.61
CA PRO A 268 10.96 -12.51 23.76
C PRO A 268 10.08 -11.88 22.69
N TYR A 269 9.84 -10.55 22.71
CA TYR A 269 8.88 -9.88 21.83
C TYR A 269 9.19 -10.05 20.35
N ALA A 270 10.42 -9.75 19.92
CA ALA A 270 10.81 -9.79 18.51
C ALA A 270 10.54 -11.17 17.88
N ALA A 271 11.00 -12.23 18.54
CA ALA A 271 10.81 -13.60 18.05
C ALA A 271 9.34 -14.03 18.04
N ARG A 272 8.53 -13.55 18.98
CA ARG A 272 7.08 -13.83 19.01
C ARG A 272 6.36 -13.06 17.90
N CYS A 273 6.70 -11.79 17.69
CA CYS A 273 6.11 -10.97 16.64
C CYS A 273 6.41 -11.53 15.25
N ALA A 274 7.65 -11.92 14.97
CA ALA A 274 8.02 -12.55 13.70
C ALA A 274 7.24 -13.86 13.47
N ARG A 275 7.04 -14.69 14.51
CA ARG A 275 6.21 -15.91 14.40
C ARG A 275 4.74 -15.60 14.11
N GLU A 276 4.17 -14.57 14.72
CA GLU A 276 2.79 -14.18 14.41
C GLU A 276 2.68 -13.61 12.99
N LEU A 277 3.65 -12.80 12.54
CA LEU A 277 3.72 -12.35 11.15
C LEU A 277 3.80 -13.53 10.18
N ALA A 278 4.64 -14.54 10.49
CA ALA A 278 4.74 -15.74 9.65
C ALA A 278 3.40 -16.50 9.55
N LYS A 279 2.67 -16.65 10.66
CA LYS A 279 1.33 -17.27 10.65
C LYS A 279 0.33 -16.44 9.85
N LEU A 280 0.30 -15.12 10.03
CA LEU A 280 -0.66 -14.22 9.40
C LEU A 280 -0.44 -14.08 7.89
N THR A 281 0.81 -14.17 7.44
CA THR A 281 1.16 -14.02 6.02
C THR A 281 1.30 -15.36 5.29
N GLY A 282 1.45 -16.48 6.02
CA GLY A 282 1.79 -17.78 5.42
C GLY A 282 3.21 -17.83 4.85
N LYS A 283 4.08 -16.88 5.19
CA LYS A 283 5.46 -16.78 4.70
C LYS A 283 6.47 -17.03 5.82
N PRO A 284 7.70 -17.47 5.53
CA PRO A 284 8.72 -17.75 6.53
C PRO A 284 9.39 -16.47 7.05
N ILE A 285 8.59 -15.58 7.64
CA ILE A 285 9.09 -14.32 8.22
C ILE A 285 9.92 -14.65 9.47
N VAL A 286 11.08 -14.02 9.55
CA VAL A 286 12.07 -14.20 10.63
C VAL A 286 12.56 -12.85 11.14
N VAL A 287 13.09 -12.86 12.35
CA VAL A 287 13.84 -11.71 12.88
C VAL A 287 15.14 -11.59 12.10
N ALA A 288 15.50 -10.37 11.69
CA ALA A 288 16.77 -10.13 11.01
C ALA A 288 17.95 -10.51 11.90
N SER A 289 18.99 -11.09 11.29
CA SER A 289 20.21 -11.52 12.01
C SER A 289 20.97 -10.34 12.64
N ASP A 290 20.91 -9.18 12.01
CA ASP A 290 21.38 -7.90 12.53
C ASP A 290 20.24 -6.87 12.45
N MET A 291 19.68 -6.53 13.61
CA MET A 291 18.54 -5.63 13.73
C MET A 291 18.93 -4.17 13.46
N ILE A 292 20.18 -3.79 13.75
CA ILE A 292 20.68 -2.43 13.47
C ILE A 292 20.80 -2.25 11.96
N ALA A 293 21.44 -3.19 11.27
CA ALA A 293 21.55 -3.18 9.82
C ALA A 293 20.15 -3.18 9.16
N ALA A 294 19.24 -4.02 9.64
CA ALA A 294 17.88 -4.11 9.12
C ALA A 294 17.03 -2.85 9.34
N THR A 295 17.41 -1.99 10.30
CA THR A 295 16.68 -0.74 10.56
C THR A 295 17.02 0.35 9.55
N TYR A 296 18.23 0.39 8.99
CA TYR A 296 18.58 1.41 7.99
C TYR A 296 18.67 0.86 6.56
N SER A 297 18.82 -0.46 6.36
CA SER A 297 19.06 -1.03 5.04
C SER A 297 17.79 -1.08 4.18
N LEU A 298 17.91 -0.60 2.95
CA LEU A 298 16.88 -0.68 1.92
C LEU A 298 17.08 -1.87 0.96
N GLN A 299 18.07 -2.74 1.19
CA GLN A 299 18.44 -3.81 0.25
C GLN A 299 17.26 -4.68 -0.17
N GLY A 300 16.43 -5.15 0.77
CA GLY A 300 15.28 -5.99 0.44
C GLY A 300 14.28 -5.31 -0.51
N PHE A 301 14.04 -4.02 -0.29
CA PHE A 301 13.17 -3.23 -1.16
C PHE A 301 13.77 -3.00 -2.55
N VAL A 302 15.07 -2.74 -2.63
CA VAL A 302 15.79 -2.54 -3.90
C VAL A 302 15.78 -3.83 -4.72
N VAL A 303 16.06 -4.99 -4.12
CA VAL A 303 16.02 -6.29 -4.78
C VAL A 303 14.63 -6.57 -5.35
N TYR A 304 13.58 -6.38 -4.55
CA TYR A 304 12.21 -6.61 -5.01
C TYR A 304 11.78 -5.62 -6.10
N SER A 305 12.12 -4.35 -5.95
CA SER A 305 11.87 -3.30 -6.96
C SER A 305 12.56 -3.61 -8.29
N ALA A 306 13.78 -4.17 -8.25
CA ALA A 306 14.49 -4.58 -9.47
C ALA A 306 13.78 -5.73 -10.19
N ALA A 307 13.22 -6.70 -9.45
CA ALA A 307 12.43 -7.78 -10.04
C ALA A 307 11.12 -7.27 -10.68
N LEU A 308 10.44 -6.32 -10.04
CA LEU A 308 9.26 -5.64 -10.61
C LEU A 308 9.62 -4.90 -11.91
N ARG A 309 10.75 -4.18 -11.91
CA ARG A 309 11.26 -3.51 -13.12
C ARG A 309 11.55 -4.50 -14.23
N ASN A 310 12.17 -5.64 -13.94
CA ASN A 310 12.43 -6.67 -14.93
C ASN A 310 11.14 -7.20 -15.58
N LEU A 311 10.11 -7.50 -14.77
CA LEU A 311 8.80 -7.88 -15.31
C LEU A 311 8.22 -6.78 -16.20
N ALA A 312 8.30 -5.51 -15.79
CA ALA A 312 7.80 -4.39 -16.59
C ALA A 312 8.52 -4.26 -17.92
N VAL A 313 9.86 -4.44 -17.95
CA VAL A 313 10.66 -4.44 -19.18
C VAL A 313 10.26 -5.60 -20.10
N THR A 314 10.10 -6.82 -19.55
CA THR A 314 9.63 -7.98 -20.30
C THR A 314 8.25 -7.74 -20.91
N LEU A 315 7.29 -7.25 -20.12
CA LEU A 315 5.95 -6.93 -20.63
C LEU A 315 5.97 -5.85 -21.70
N SER A 316 6.79 -4.81 -21.53
CA SER A 316 6.94 -3.73 -22.50
C SER A 316 7.49 -4.25 -23.84
N LYS A 317 8.49 -5.12 -23.79
CA LYS A 317 9.06 -5.76 -25.00
C LYS A 317 8.01 -6.62 -25.70
N ILE A 318 7.33 -7.51 -24.98
CA ILE A 318 6.28 -8.38 -25.54
C ILE A 318 5.16 -7.54 -26.16
N ALA A 319 4.71 -6.49 -25.48
CA ALA A 319 3.66 -5.61 -25.99
C ALA A 319 4.09 -4.89 -27.28
N SER A 320 5.33 -4.40 -27.31
CA SER A 320 5.88 -3.73 -28.50
C SER A 320 5.98 -4.68 -29.70
N ASP A 321 6.43 -5.91 -29.49
CA ASP A 321 6.49 -6.92 -30.53
C ASP A 321 5.08 -7.27 -31.06
N MET A 322 4.12 -7.47 -30.15
CA MET A 322 2.73 -7.76 -30.54
C MET A 322 2.11 -6.62 -31.36
N ILE A 323 2.41 -5.36 -31.03
CA ILE A 323 1.97 -4.20 -31.80
C ILE A 323 2.62 -4.22 -33.20
N LEU A 324 3.93 -4.49 -33.26
CA LEU A 324 4.66 -4.54 -34.52
C LEU A 324 4.15 -5.69 -35.41
N LEU A 325 3.99 -6.90 -34.86
CA LEU A 325 3.49 -8.07 -35.59
C LEU A 325 2.06 -7.87 -36.13
N GLY A 326 1.21 -7.17 -35.36
CA GLY A 326 -0.16 -6.85 -35.74
C GLY A 326 -0.32 -5.54 -36.50
N SER A 327 0.76 -4.92 -36.99
CA SER A 327 0.73 -3.60 -37.59
C SER A 327 -0.03 -3.56 -38.91
N GLY A 328 -1.09 -2.73 -38.95
CA GLY A 328 -1.87 -2.35 -40.13
C GLY A 328 -2.60 -3.49 -40.86
N PRO A 329 -3.60 -3.19 -41.69
CA PRO A 329 -4.39 -4.22 -42.35
C PRO A 329 -3.63 -4.88 -43.53
N ARG A 330 -2.49 -4.31 -43.96
CA ARG A 330 -1.69 -4.81 -45.13
C ARG A 330 -0.22 -5.06 -44.78
N ALA A 331 0.23 -4.70 -43.59
CA ALA A 331 1.63 -4.79 -43.22
C ALA A 331 1.94 -6.04 -42.41
N GLY A 332 1.18 -6.50 -41.49
CA GLY A 332 1.39 -7.64 -40.57
C GLY A 332 2.64 -8.49 -40.81
N LEU A 333 3.55 -8.52 -39.87
CA LEU A 333 4.87 -9.16 -39.97
C LEU A 333 4.86 -10.64 -39.60
#